data_0dd2394331701c7687f7821b08a5be25
#
_entry.id   0dd2394331701c7687f7821b08a5be25
#
_cell.length_a   1.000
_cell.length_b   1.000
_cell.length_c   1.000
_cell.angle_alpha   90.00
_cell.angle_beta   90.00
_cell.angle_gamma   90.00
#
_symmetry.space_group_name_H-M   'P 1'
#
loop_
_entity.id
_entity.type
_entity.pdbx_description
1 polymer ?
#
loop_
_entity_poly.entity_id
_entity_poly.type
_entity_poly.pdbx_seq_one_letter_code
_entity_poly.pdbx_strand_id
1 'polypeptide(L)'
;MDISSIVQTIAVYAIPLIFAITIHETAHGYVAKLCGDQTAYMLGRLTLNPIKHIDPVGTILVPGALLIGSALSGMSGIVFGWAKPVPINFRNLRNPKTDMIWVAAAGPGANLIQAILWTIALKILISMGIYEDFFIKMCVAGVSCNIVLMALNLIPIPPLDGGRIVTGLLPPGMAWQNLYPTLTAAAGEIRSVKSASPTV
;
A
#
# COMPACT_ATOMS: atom_id res chain seq x y z
N MET A 1 -7.47 -28.77 -10.45
CA MET A 1 -6.16 -28.13 -10.25
C MET A 1 -5.37 -29.01 -9.30
N ASP A 2 -4.16 -29.36 -9.63
CA ASP A 2 -3.29 -30.06 -8.69
C ASP A 2 -2.67 -29.08 -7.69
N ILE A 3 -2.14 -29.59 -6.58
CA ILE A 3 -1.54 -28.78 -5.51
C ILE A 3 -0.37 -27.95 -6.05
N SER A 4 0.41 -28.49 -7.00
CA SER A 4 1.56 -27.79 -7.61
C SER A 4 1.13 -26.54 -8.37
N SER A 5 0.07 -26.60 -9.16
CA SER A 5 -0.45 -25.46 -9.91
C SER A 5 -1.00 -24.34 -8.98
N ILE A 6 -1.62 -24.74 -7.87
CA ILE A 6 -2.10 -23.78 -6.86
C ILE A 6 -0.92 -23.07 -6.20
N VAL A 7 0.10 -23.81 -5.76
CA VAL A 7 1.30 -23.23 -5.13
C VAL A 7 2.02 -22.28 -6.10
N GLN A 8 2.19 -22.68 -7.36
CA GLN A 8 2.78 -21.82 -8.37
C GLN A 8 1.98 -20.53 -8.60
N THR A 9 0.65 -20.64 -8.69
CA THR A 9 -0.22 -19.47 -8.88
C THR A 9 -0.10 -18.51 -7.69
N ILE A 10 -0.14 -19.03 -6.46
CA ILE A 10 0.04 -18.21 -5.25
C ILE A 10 1.42 -17.52 -5.27
N ALA A 11 2.49 -18.24 -5.58
CA ALA A 11 3.84 -17.67 -5.61
C ALA A 11 3.98 -16.57 -6.67
N VAL A 12 3.42 -16.76 -7.86
CA VAL A 12 3.43 -15.79 -8.97
C VAL A 12 2.86 -14.44 -8.56
N TYR A 13 1.79 -14.42 -7.76
CA TYR A 13 1.14 -13.17 -7.37
C TYR A 13 1.59 -12.67 -5.99
N ALA A 14 1.80 -13.56 -5.01
CA ALA A 14 2.12 -13.17 -3.65
C ALA A 14 3.52 -12.53 -3.54
N ILE A 15 4.51 -13.07 -4.25
CA ILE A 15 5.88 -12.54 -4.20
C ILE A 15 5.92 -11.07 -4.66
N PRO A 16 5.47 -10.72 -5.89
CA PRO A 16 5.47 -9.34 -6.34
C PRO A 16 4.63 -8.41 -5.46
N LEU A 17 3.47 -8.88 -4.98
CA LEU A 17 2.58 -8.08 -4.14
C LEU A 17 3.22 -7.75 -2.79
N ILE A 18 3.86 -8.73 -2.15
CA ILE A 18 4.57 -8.55 -0.88
C ILE A 18 5.71 -7.52 -1.05
N PHE A 19 6.49 -7.63 -2.12
CA PHE A 19 7.53 -6.64 -2.42
C PHE A 19 6.94 -5.26 -2.70
N ALA A 20 5.88 -5.18 -3.51
CA ALA A 20 5.22 -3.93 -3.86
C ALA A 20 4.78 -3.16 -2.61
N ILE A 21 4.09 -3.84 -1.68
CA ILE A 21 3.59 -3.24 -0.44
C ILE A 21 4.74 -2.90 0.51
N THR A 22 5.69 -3.82 0.70
CA THR A 22 6.79 -3.63 1.66
C THR A 22 7.66 -2.44 1.28
N ILE A 23 8.02 -2.32 0.01
CA ILE A 23 8.87 -1.24 -0.48
C ILE A 23 8.09 0.09 -0.49
N HIS A 24 6.81 0.07 -0.84
CA HIS A 24 5.92 1.23 -0.75
C HIS A 24 5.90 1.81 0.67
N GLU A 25 5.59 0.99 1.67
CA GLU A 25 5.54 1.40 3.08
C GLU A 25 6.91 1.88 3.60
N THR A 26 7.97 1.16 3.22
CA THR A 26 9.34 1.53 3.61
C THR A 26 9.74 2.87 3.00
N ALA A 27 9.32 3.16 1.77
CA ALA A 27 9.61 4.44 1.10
C ALA A 27 8.99 5.62 1.83
N HIS A 28 7.73 5.51 2.27
CA HIS A 28 7.11 6.53 3.12
C HIS A 28 7.92 6.81 4.38
N GLY A 29 8.30 5.76 5.12
CA GLY A 29 9.08 5.90 6.35
C GLY A 29 10.48 6.46 6.11
N TYR A 30 11.11 6.10 4.99
CA TYR A 30 12.44 6.59 4.63
C TYR A 30 12.41 8.08 4.31
N VAL A 31 11.47 8.54 3.49
CA VAL A 31 11.31 9.95 3.17
C VAL A 31 10.90 10.76 4.39
N ALA A 32 9.99 10.22 5.25
CA ALA A 32 9.65 10.86 6.52
C ALA A 32 10.89 11.08 7.40
N LYS A 33 11.77 10.07 7.51
CA LYS A 33 13.04 10.18 8.23
C LYS A 33 13.93 11.28 7.64
N LEU A 34 14.06 11.37 6.32
CA LEU A 34 14.83 12.44 5.65
C LEU A 34 14.23 13.81 5.92
N CYS A 35 12.91 13.92 6.05
CA CYS A 35 12.19 15.13 6.38
C CYS A 35 12.14 15.46 7.89
N GLY A 36 12.73 14.62 8.76
CA GLY A 36 12.89 14.89 10.20
C GLY A 36 12.09 13.99 11.12
N ASP A 37 11.11 13.22 10.63
CA ASP A 37 10.35 12.28 11.44
C ASP A 37 11.09 10.94 11.58
N GLN A 38 11.64 10.69 12.76
CA GLN A 38 12.33 9.43 13.07
C GLN A 38 11.42 8.36 13.70
N THR A 39 10.12 8.57 13.75
CA THR A 39 9.16 7.68 14.45
C THR A 39 9.24 6.25 13.91
N ALA A 40 9.16 6.06 12.60
CA ALA A 40 9.26 4.75 11.98
C ALA A 40 10.60 4.06 12.21
N TYR A 41 11.68 4.83 12.17
CA TYR A 41 13.04 4.34 12.41
C TYR A 41 13.21 3.85 13.86
N MET A 42 12.82 4.65 14.83
CA MET A 42 12.92 4.33 16.27
C MET A 42 12.07 3.12 16.66
N LEU A 43 10.95 2.90 15.99
CA LEU A 43 10.09 1.73 16.20
C LEU A 43 10.53 0.49 15.41
N GLY A 44 11.68 0.53 14.71
CA GLY A 44 12.18 -0.59 13.91
C GLY A 44 11.26 -0.98 12.75
N ARG A 45 10.44 -0.01 12.25
CA ARG A 45 9.48 -0.22 11.17
C ARG A 45 10.03 0.15 9.80
N LEU A 46 11.21 0.78 9.75
CA LEU A 46 11.92 1.12 8.52
C LEU A 46 12.77 -0.08 8.07
N THR A 47 12.12 -1.06 7.48
CA THR A 47 12.72 -2.35 7.11
C THR A 47 12.06 -2.95 5.89
N LEU A 48 12.84 -3.69 5.09
CA LEU A 48 12.34 -4.49 3.97
C LEU A 48 11.84 -5.89 4.39
N ASN A 49 11.81 -6.19 5.68
CA ASN A 49 11.24 -7.44 6.17
C ASN A 49 9.70 -7.38 6.07
N PRO A 50 9.08 -8.16 5.17
CA PRO A 50 7.65 -8.10 4.92
C PRO A 50 6.81 -8.48 6.15
N ILE A 51 7.32 -9.33 7.05
CA ILE A 51 6.62 -9.75 8.27
C ILE A 51 6.26 -8.54 9.15
N LYS A 52 7.09 -7.50 9.14
CA LYS A 52 6.83 -6.26 9.88
C LYS A 52 5.67 -5.44 9.31
N HIS A 53 5.29 -5.69 8.05
CA HIS A 53 4.22 -5.00 7.34
C HIS A 53 2.93 -5.82 7.22
N ILE A 54 2.92 -7.06 7.71
CA ILE A 54 1.72 -7.89 7.78
C ILE A 54 0.81 -7.35 8.89
N ASP A 55 -0.44 -7.12 8.54
CA ASP A 55 -1.56 -6.91 9.46
C ASP A 55 -2.37 -8.21 9.53
N PRO A 56 -2.52 -8.83 10.72
CA PRO A 56 -3.24 -10.11 10.82
C PRO A 56 -4.68 -10.05 10.30
N VAL A 57 -5.35 -8.92 10.50
CA VAL A 57 -6.72 -8.72 10.03
C VAL A 57 -6.75 -8.35 8.56
N GLY A 58 -6.04 -7.29 8.18
CA GLY A 58 -6.11 -6.73 6.83
C GLY A 58 -5.40 -7.57 5.76
N THR A 59 -4.30 -8.25 6.12
CA THR A 59 -3.49 -9.00 5.17
C THR A 59 -3.89 -10.48 5.08
N ILE A 60 -4.48 -11.04 6.16
CA ILE A 60 -4.77 -12.48 6.24
C ILE A 60 -6.27 -12.72 6.36
N LEU A 61 -6.92 -12.21 7.41
CA LEU A 61 -8.29 -12.54 7.76
C LEU A 61 -9.29 -12.02 6.71
N VAL A 62 -9.17 -10.76 6.31
CA VAL A 62 -10.11 -10.15 5.35
C VAL A 62 -10.00 -10.77 3.96
N PRO A 63 -8.79 -10.89 3.33
CA PRO A 63 -8.67 -11.60 2.07
C PRO A 63 -9.13 -13.05 2.14
N GLY A 64 -8.81 -13.76 3.23
CA GLY A 64 -9.25 -15.14 3.45
C GLY A 64 -10.77 -15.26 3.52
N ALA A 65 -11.43 -14.39 4.28
CA ALA A 65 -12.89 -14.39 4.38
C ALA A 65 -13.57 -14.06 3.04
N LEU A 66 -13.00 -13.11 2.27
CA LEU A 66 -13.51 -12.76 0.94
C LEU A 66 -13.34 -13.92 -0.06
N LEU A 67 -12.22 -14.63 -0.02
CA LEU A 67 -12.00 -15.83 -0.85
C LEU A 67 -12.98 -16.94 -0.51
N ILE A 68 -13.21 -17.21 0.77
CA ILE A 68 -14.18 -18.23 1.22
C ILE A 68 -15.60 -17.82 0.81
N GLY A 69 -15.99 -16.56 1.04
CA GLY A 69 -17.29 -16.04 0.63
C GLY A 69 -17.53 -16.10 -0.88
N SER A 70 -16.51 -15.77 -1.67
CA SER A 70 -16.52 -15.91 -3.14
C SER A 70 -16.69 -17.37 -3.57
N ALA A 71 -15.95 -18.28 -2.96
CA ALA A 71 -16.06 -19.71 -3.25
C ALA A 71 -17.44 -20.28 -2.92
N LEU A 72 -18.04 -19.84 -1.80
CA LEU A 72 -19.37 -20.29 -1.37
C LEU A 72 -20.51 -19.70 -2.21
N SER A 73 -20.36 -18.45 -2.67
CA SER A 73 -21.39 -17.79 -3.49
C SER A 73 -21.31 -18.10 -4.98
N GLY A 74 -20.23 -18.74 -5.44
CA GLY A 74 -19.98 -18.99 -6.86
C GLY A 74 -19.69 -17.71 -7.67
N MET A 75 -19.52 -16.57 -6.99
CA MET A 75 -19.21 -15.28 -7.62
C MET A 75 -17.71 -15.04 -7.58
N SER A 76 -17.13 -14.56 -8.69
CA SER A 76 -15.76 -14.06 -8.69
C SER A 76 -15.72 -12.77 -7.89
N GLY A 77 -15.27 -12.84 -6.63
CA GLY A 77 -15.17 -11.69 -5.73
C GLY A 77 -13.90 -10.90 -5.94
N ILE A 78 -13.94 -9.61 -5.65
CA ILE A 78 -12.74 -8.78 -5.53
C ILE A 78 -12.08 -9.12 -4.19
N VAL A 79 -10.84 -9.60 -4.23
CA VAL A 79 -10.04 -9.80 -3.03
C VAL A 79 -9.45 -8.45 -2.63
N PHE A 80 -9.82 -7.99 -1.44
CA PHE A 80 -9.33 -6.74 -0.87
C PHE A 80 -8.59 -7.02 0.44
N GLY A 81 -7.57 -6.22 0.71
CA GLY A 81 -6.82 -6.30 1.96
C GLY A 81 -5.94 -5.06 2.13
N TRP A 82 -5.36 -4.91 3.32
CA TRP A 82 -4.41 -3.83 3.62
C TRP A 82 -3.22 -4.36 4.40
N ALA A 83 -2.10 -3.64 4.28
CA ALA A 83 -0.92 -3.87 5.09
C ALA A 83 -0.93 -3.00 6.35
N LYS A 84 -0.10 -3.36 7.31
CA LYS A 84 0.15 -2.54 8.50
C LYS A 84 0.99 -1.32 8.10
N PRO A 85 0.42 -0.10 8.13
CA PRO A 85 1.12 1.09 7.66
C PRO A 85 2.35 1.41 8.52
N VAL A 86 3.34 2.05 7.91
CA VAL A 86 4.47 2.62 8.63
C VAL A 86 4.01 3.85 9.43
N PRO A 87 4.29 3.92 10.75
CA PRO A 87 3.87 5.04 11.57
C PRO A 87 4.65 6.31 11.20
N ILE A 88 3.93 7.37 10.85
CA ILE A 88 4.48 8.67 10.52
C ILE A 88 3.82 9.72 11.40
N ASN A 89 4.64 10.54 12.08
CA ASN A 89 4.17 11.68 12.83
C ASN A 89 4.45 12.97 12.05
N PHE A 90 3.44 13.45 11.35
CA PHE A 90 3.57 14.66 10.53
C PHE A 90 3.96 15.93 11.31
N ARG A 91 3.80 15.94 12.64
CA ARG A 91 4.24 17.07 13.49
C ARG A 91 5.76 17.12 13.66
N ASN A 92 6.46 16.01 13.44
CA ASN A 92 7.91 15.92 13.55
C ASN A 92 8.62 16.34 12.24
N LEU A 93 7.89 16.54 11.16
CA LEU A 93 8.44 16.98 9.89
C LEU A 93 8.93 18.42 10.01
N ARG A 94 10.02 18.77 9.33
CA ARG A 94 10.60 20.13 9.35
C ARG A 94 9.63 21.15 8.77
N ASN A 95 9.01 20.82 7.64
CA ASN A 95 7.99 21.60 6.97
C ASN A 95 6.74 20.74 6.78
N PRO A 96 5.88 20.57 7.80
CA PRO A 96 4.83 19.54 7.81
C PRO A 96 3.97 19.51 6.55
N LYS A 97 3.67 20.67 6.00
CA LYS A 97 2.81 20.77 4.82
C LYS A 97 3.49 20.31 3.54
N THR A 98 4.69 20.80 3.27
CA THR A 98 5.45 20.45 2.05
C THR A 98 6.03 19.04 2.14
N ASP A 99 6.58 18.71 3.30
CA ASP A 99 7.19 17.40 3.53
C ASP A 99 6.15 16.27 3.46
N MET A 100 4.90 16.52 3.88
CA MET A 100 3.79 15.58 3.74
C MET A 100 3.56 15.18 2.28
N ILE A 101 3.72 16.11 1.33
CA ILE A 101 3.59 15.83 -0.11
C ILE A 101 4.65 14.81 -0.54
N TRP A 102 5.93 15.06 -0.18
CA TRP A 102 7.03 14.18 -0.53
C TRP A 102 6.92 12.81 0.14
N VAL A 103 6.53 12.80 1.41
CA VAL A 103 6.29 11.56 2.15
C VAL A 103 5.17 10.75 1.50
N ALA A 104 4.06 11.39 1.16
CA ALA A 104 2.93 10.73 0.51
C ALA A 104 3.25 10.25 -0.92
N ALA A 105 4.02 11.04 -1.68
CA ALA A 105 4.43 10.66 -3.04
C ALA A 105 5.47 9.52 -3.07
N ALA A 106 6.18 9.28 -1.96
CA ALA A 106 7.26 8.29 -1.89
C ALA A 106 6.77 6.86 -2.15
N GLY A 107 5.62 6.47 -1.60
CA GLY A 107 5.02 5.14 -1.82
C GLY A 107 4.65 4.89 -3.28
N PRO A 108 3.78 5.71 -3.88
CA PRO A 108 3.47 5.60 -5.31
C PRO A 108 4.71 5.71 -6.21
N GLY A 109 5.67 6.57 -5.87
CA GLY A 109 6.94 6.69 -6.59
C GLY A 109 7.76 5.40 -6.52
N ALA A 110 7.82 4.75 -5.36
CA ALA A 110 8.48 3.46 -5.19
C ALA A 110 7.80 2.35 -6.00
N ASN A 111 6.47 2.34 -6.09
CA ASN A 111 5.75 1.41 -6.94
C ASN A 111 6.05 1.64 -8.44
N LEU A 112 6.15 2.89 -8.89
CA LEU A 112 6.54 3.18 -10.27
C LEU A 112 7.93 2.62 -10.58
N ILE A 113 8.91 2.86 -9.70
CA ILE A 113 10.27 2.33 -9.85
C ILE A 113 10.24 0.79 -9.91
N GLN A 114 9.50 0.14 -9.02
CA GLN A 114 9.36 -1.31 -9.03
C GLN A 114 8.72 -1.83 -10.33
N ALA A 115 7.67 -1.17 -10.85
CA ALA A 115 7.06 -1.55 -12.13
C ALA A 115 8.07 -1.50 -13.28
N ILE A 116 8.91 -0.46 -13.31
CA ILE A 116 10.01 -0.35 -14.28
C ILE A 116 11.01 -1.48 -14.10
N LEU A 117 11.43 -1.79 -12.87
CA LEU A 117 12.38 -2.87 -12.59
C LEU A 117 11.81 -4.24 -13.01
N TRP A 118 10.53 -4.52 -12.73
CA TRP A 118 9.87 -5.74 -13.20
C TRP A 118 9.81 -5.82 -14.72
N THR A 119 9.57 -4.70 -15.41
CA THR A 119 9.58 -4.61 -16.89
C THR A 119 10.97 -4.89 -17.43
N ILE A 120 12.02 -4.34 -16.82
CA ILE A 120 13.41 -4.60 -17.19
C ILE A 120 13.74 -6.09 -16.98
N ALA A 121 13.35 -6.67 -15.85
CA ALA A 121 13.55 -8.09 -15.57
C ALA A 121 12.88 -8.97 -16.64
N LEU A 122 11.63 -8.66 -17.01
CA LEU A 122 10.92 -9.36 -18.08
C LEU A 122 11.69 -9.27 -19.41
N LYS A 123 12.16 -8.09 -19.76
CA LYS A 123 12.94 -7.88 -21.01
C LYS A 123 14.24 -8.67 -21.01
N ILE A 124 14.93 -8.73 -19.87
CA ILE A 124 16.15 -9.53 -19.70
C ILE A 124 15.87 -11.02 -19.89
N LEU A 125 14.82 -11.57 -19.25
CA LEU A 125 14.42 -12.97 -19.39
C LEU A 125 14.19 -13.33 -20.87
N ILE A 126 13.41 -12.51 -21.57
CA ILE A 126 13.11 -12.70 -22.99
C ILE A 126 14.40 -12.64 -23.85
N SER A 127 15.29 -11.69 -23.57
CA SER A 127 16.56 -11.55 -24.32
C SER A 127 17.53 -12.72 -24.09
N MET A 128 17.43 -13.38 -22.93
CA MET A 128 18.19 -14.59 -22.60
C MET A 128 17.54 -15.87 -23.14
N GLY A 129 16.39 -15.79 -23.81
CA GLY A 129 15.65 -16.96 -24.29
C GLY A 129 14.96 -17.77 -23.19
N ILE A 130 14.74 -17.18 -22.01
CA ILE A 130 14.07 -17.82 -20.88
C ILE A 130 12.58 -17.54 -20.98
N TYR A 131 11.80 -18.53 -21.41
CA TYR A 131 10.35 -18.42 -21.61
C TYR A 131 9.56 -19.27 -20.61
N GLU A 132 10.14 -19.58 -19.46
CA GLU A 132 9.47 -20.27 -18.37
C GLU A 132 8.25 -19.46 -17.89
N ASP A 133 7.08 -20.06 -18.00
CA ASP A 133 5.78 -19.46 -17.68
C ASP A 133 5.74 -18.82 -16.27
N PHE A 134 6.37 -19.48 -15.31
CA PHE A 134 6.43 -19.00 -13.92
C PHE A 134 7.12 -17.63 -13.82
N PHE A 135 8.30 -17.46 -14.40
CA PHE A 135 9.05 -16.21 -14.33
C PHE A 135 8.39 -15.09 -15.13
N ILE A 136 7.89 -15.42 -16.34
CA ILE A 136 7.19 -14.44 -17.19
C ILE A 136 5.93 -13.92 -16.47
N LYS A 137 5.09 -14.83 -15.95
CA LYS A 137 3.87 -14.47 -15.22
C LYS A 137 4.18 -13.66 -13.95
N MET A 138 5.24 -14.01 -13.22
CA MET A 138 5.68 -13.28 -12.04
C MET A 138 6.11 -11.85 -12.39
N CYS A 139 6.87 -11.63 -13.46
CA CYS A 139 7.24 -10.28 -13.90
C CYS A 139 6.00 -9.47 -14.31
N VAL A 140 5.07 -10.06 -15.07
CA VAL A 140 3.82 -9.41 -15.46
C VAL A 140 2.96 -9.07 -14.24
N ALA A 141 2.85 -9.99 -13.28
CA ALA A 141 2.16 -9.73 -12.01
C ALA A 141 2.83 -8.60 -11.23
N GLY A 142 4.17 -8.55 -11.23
CA GLY A 142 4.95 -7.50 -10.59
C GLY A 142 4.65 -6.11 -11.19
N VAL A 143 4.62 -6.00 -12.51
CA VAL A 143 4.22 -4.75 -13.18
C VAL A 143 2.79 -4.38 -12.80
N SER A 144 1.86 -5.32 -12.95
CA SER A 144 0.43 -5.07 -12.73
C SER A 144 0.12 -4.66 -11.29
N CYS A 145 0.65 -5.39 -10.29
CA CYS A 145 0.46 -5.08 -8.89
C CYS A 145 0.96 -3.67 -8.53
N ASN A 146 2.15 -3.32 -9.01
CA ASN A 146 2.73 -2.01 -8.73
C ASN A 146 1.95 -0.86 -9.39
N ILE A 147 1.53 -1.02 -10.64
CA ILE A 147 0.72 -0.01 -11.34
C ILE A 147 -0.65 0.17 -10.65
N VAL A 148 -1.31 -0.92 -10.28
CA VAL A 148 -2.61 -0.86 -9.58
C VAL A 148 -2.44 -0.19 -8.21
N LEU A 149 -1.45 -0.58 -7.41
CA LEU A 149 -1.20 0.04 -6.10
C LEU A 149 -0.86 1.53 -6.24
N MET A 150 -0.03 1.91 -7.21
CA MET A 150 0.29 3.30 -7.49
C MET A 150 -0.98 4.09 -7.86
N ALA A 151 -1.77 3.59 -8.80
CA ALA A 151 -2.96 4.27 -9.28
C ALA A 151 -4.01 4.45 -8.18
N LEU A 152 -4.26 3.39 -7.38
CA LEU A 152 -5.19 3.44 -6.25
C LEU A 152 -4.73 4.45 -5.20
N ASN A 153 -3.43 4.45 -4.83
CA ASN A 153 -2.91 5.36 -3.83
C ASN A 153 -2.83 6.81 -4.31
N LEU A 154 -2.80 7.08 -5.61
CA LEU A 154 -2.84 8.43 -6.17
C LEU A 154 -4.27 9.02 -6.26
N ILE A 155 -5.31 8.24 -5.98
CA ILE A 155 -6.68 8.77 -5.89
C ILE A 155 -6.72 9.86 -4.81
N PRO A 156 -7.26 11.07 -5.12
CA PRO A 156 -7.20 12.23 -4.23
C PRO A 156 -8.23 12.16 -3.09
N ILE A 157 -8.34 11.01 -2.43
CA ILE A 157 -9.31 10.75 -1.36
C ILE A 157 -8.56 10.22 -0.13
N PRO A 158 -8.64 10.87 1.05
CA PRO A 158 -8.14 10.27 2.29
C PRO A 158 -8.87 8.94 2.62
N PRO A 159 -8.17 7.96 3.17
CA PRO A 159 -6.82 8.01 3.75
C PRO A 159 -5.68 7.72 2.78
N LEU A 160 -5.92 7.66 1.47
CA LEU A 160 -4.93 7.36 0.45
C LEU A 160 -3.86 8.46 0.32
N ASP A 161 -2.72 8.13 -0.28
CA ASP A 161 -1.60 9.07 -0.41
C ASP A 161 -1.96 10.28 -1.28
N GLY A 162 -2.74 10.09 -2.36
CA GLY A 162 -3.26 11.17 -3.18
C GLY A 162 -4.06 12.19 -2.39
N GLY A 163 -4.84 11.75 -1.41
CA GLY A 163 -5.55 12.64 -0.49
C GLY A 163 -4.61 13.48 0.36
N ARG A 164 -3.49 12.89 0.82
CA ARG A 164 -2.44 13.62 1.58
C ARG A 164 -1.68 14.60 0.69
N ILE A 165 -1.38 14.22 -0.55
CA ILE A 165 -0.75 15.11 -1.54
C ILE A 165 -1.64 16.33 -1.77
N VAL A 166 -2.92 16.13 -2.05
CA VAL A 166 -3.88 17.23 -2.24
C VAL A 166 -3.94 18.11 -1.00
N THR A 167 -4.04 17.53 0.21
CA THR A 167 -4.04 18.29 1.45
C THR A 167 -2.79 19.18 1.60
N GLY A 168 -1.62 18.66 1.22
CA GLY A 168 -0.37 19.43 1.24
C GLY A 168 -0.33 20.57 0.21
N LEU A 169 -0.99 20.41 -0.94
CA LEU A 169 -1.06 21.40 -2.01
C LEU A 169 -2.09 22.50 -1.75
N LEU A 170 -3.10 22.29 -0.90
CA LEU A 170 -4.13 23.27 -0.62
C LEU A 170 -3.54 24.54 0.02
N PRO A 171 -4.09 25.74 -0.28
CA PRO A 171 -3.70 26.98 0.37
C PRO A 171 -3.83 26.92 1.90
N PRO A 172 -3.03 27.72 2.66
CA PRO A 172 -3.21 27.85 4.10
C PRO A 172 -4.63 28.29 4.45
N GLY A 173 -5.27 27.59 5.40
CA GLY A 173 -6.67 27.86 5.80
C GLY A 173 -7.73 27.05 5.05
N MET A 174 -7.37 26.40 3.96
CA MET A 174 -8.27 25.48 3.28
C MET A 174 -7.99 24.05 3.76
N ALA A 175 -8.84 23.53 4.64
CA ALA A 175 -8.74 22.15 5.07
C ALA A 175 -9.49 21.25 4.05
N TRP A 176 -8.99 20.04 3.81
CA TRP A 176 -9.66 19.05 2.96
C TRP A 176 -11.10 18.74 3.42
N GLN A 177 -11.42 18.97 4.69
CA GLN A 177 -12.74 18.90 5.28
C GLN A 177 -13.78 19.75 4.52
N ASN A 178 -13.33 20.86 3.93
CA ASN A 178 -14.18 21.72 3.13
C ASN A 178 -14.38 21.18 1.70
N LEU A 179 -13.47 20.32 1.23
CA LEU A 179 -13.57 19.67 -0.07
C LEU A 179 -14.48 18.43 -0.05
N TYR A 180 -14.46 17.70 1.07
CA TYR A 180 -15.18 16.43 1.23
C TYR A 180 -15.96 16.40 2.56
N PRO A 181 -16.97 17.25 2.76
CA PRO A 181 -17.69 17.37 4.03
C PRO A 181 -18.37 16.07 4.46
N THR A 182 -18.89 15.30 3.51
CA THR A 182 -19.55 14.01 3.79
C THR A 182 -18.58 12.94 4.31
N LEU A 183 -17.34 12.91 3.80
CA LEU A 183 -16.32 11.95 4.27
C LEU A 183 -15.77 12.31 5.65
N THR A 184 -15.71 13.60 6.00
CA THR A 184 -15.34 14.05 7.35
C THR A 184 -16.39 13.76 8.38
N ALA A 185 -17.65 13.91 8.04
CA ALA A 185 -18.77 13.57 8.93
C ALA A 185 -18.73 12.07 9.29
N ALA A 186 -18.61 11.21 8.27
CA ALA A 186 -18.50 9.76 8.48
C ALA A 186 -17.25 9.36 9.30
N ALA A 187 -16.09 9.99 9.07
CA ALA A 187 -14.87 9.75 9.84
C ALA A 187 -14.99 10.27 11.30
N GLY A 188 -15.74 11.33 11.52
CA GLY A 188 -16.06 11.89 12.84
C GLY A 188 -16.94 10.95 13.65
N GLU A 189 -17.96 10.37 13.04
CA GLU A 189 -18.84 9.37 13.69
C GLU A 189 -18.06 8.12 14.10
N ILE A 190 -17.21 7.58 13.24
CA ILE A 190 -16.37 6.41 13.56
C ILE A 190 -15.42 6.71 14.73
N ARG A 191 -14.88 7.91 14.80
CA ARG A 191 -13.98 8.33 15.89
C ARG A 191 -14.73 8.50 17.22
N SER A 192 -15.98 9.01 17.21
CA SER A 192 -16.81 9.15 18.39
C SER A 192 -17.22 7.80 18.98
N VAL A 193 -17.54 6.82 18.13
CA VAL A 193 -17.85 5.45 18.56
C VAL A 193 -16.63 4.78 19.22
N LYS A 194 -15.43 4.98 18.69
CA LYS A 194 -14.20 4.44 19.32
C LYS A 194 -13.84 5.10 20.64
N SER A 195 -14.17 6.37 20.84
CA SER A 195 -13.92 7.07 22.11
C SER A 195 -14.97 6.76 23.19
N ALA A 196 -16.13 6.24 22.81
CA ALA A 196 -17.21 5.87 23.70
C ALA A 196 -17.15 4.41 24.19
N SER A 197 -16.20 3.60 23.71
CA SER A 197 -15.98 2.25 24.23
C SER A 197 -15.25 2.34 25.56
N PRO A 198 -15.86 1.91 26.69
CA PRO A 198 -15.18 1.90 27.98
C PRO A 198 -14.01 0.91 27.90
N THR A 199 -12.84 1.37 28.35
CA THR A 199 -11.69 0.51 28.67
C THR A 199 -12.12 -0.49 29.74
N VAL A 200 -12.25 -1.76 29.36
CA VAL A 200 -12.30 -2.90 30.29
C VAL A 200 -10.91 -3.51 30.35
#